data_d4b0fd8c4b8c51bea1641df2561bf353
#
_entry.id   d4b0fd8c4b8c51bea1641df2561bf353
#
_cell.length_a   1.000
_cell.length_b   1.000
_cell.length_c   1.000
_cell.angle_alpha   90.00
_cell.angle_beta   90.00
_cell.angle_gamma   90.00
#
_symmetry.space_group_name_H-M   'P 1'
#
loop_
_entity.id
_entity.type
_entity.pdbx_description
1 polymer ?
#
loop_
_entity_poly.entity_id
_entity_poly.type
_entity_poly.pdbx_seq_one_letter_code
_entity_poly.pdbx_strand_id
1 'polypeptide(L)'
;MAKSMVRSRFGSLLAAVFLLHGAPLAAADRVLTVTSTATITTMDPYAESESQLYFIWCQVYGCLGRLDYEKKAFVGMLAEKWDVINDGQTWRFTLRTDLKRSDGGPGPTARDVVHSWNRIMTDPDSQQRFLFASVKDIVAVDDRTVDINTKTPSSQLPADIFGQFAITSAELFEKHGKAGYKTHPFGWGPYKYEDFAVDQRYVIRKNEAWPEKRPEAPDVVVYRQMREAEQRVTALLNNEVQVARLVPPQLVARLQGRPDVKIVPTGSVEIMFVAFSPASKPWDDARVRRAAAHAINRDAIIQRLLLGYADPLDGPLGPHQFCYTDGSKAAAKFDPKKARELLAEAGFAKGGPEVEFYSSTGRYISDRQISEAIAQMLQQVGFKVTLRTPEWANLWSSVRNGRVPAYYMGRGQVADPAVALSQYFETGVSPRIKYSNPEVDGLFQKARATFEPEKRCEILRQVADKLAEDAPAQFLWSHRLINGVRSNVDWPNDPSGEAWWLDVKMR
;
A
#
# COMPACT_ATOMS: atom_id res chain seq x y z
N MET A 1 89.55 -10.45 48.37
CA MET A 1 90.59 -9.83 47.54
C MET A 1 90.25 -10.04 46.09
N ALA A 2 90.50 -9.11 45.27
CA ALA A 2 90.35 -8.97 43.82
C ALA A 2 89.09 -8.27 43.32
N LYS A 3 89.31 -7.00 42.95
CA LYS A 3 88.45 -6.11 42.18
C LYS A 3 88.45 -6.52 40.71
N SER A 4 87.28 -6.57 40.08
CA SER A 4 87.18 -6.66 38.62
C SER A 4 86.30 -5.48 38.14
N MET A 5 86.88 -4.66 37.25
CA MET A 5 86.31 -3.52 36.55
C MET A 5 85.37 -3.99 35.47
N VAL A 6 84.19 -3.49 35.44
CA VAL A 6 83.24 -3.66 34.32
C VAL A 6 83.22 -2.38 33.50
N ARG A 7 83.56 -2.49 32.22
CA ARG A 7 83.51 -1.42 31.18
C ARG A 7 82.11 -1.27 30.68
N SER A 8 81.59 -0.04 30.79
CA SER A 8 80.42 0.42 30.14
C SER A 8 80.51 0.45 28.60
N ARG A 9 79.62 -0.23 27.91
CA ARG A 9 79.36 0.01 26.46
C ARG A 9 78.07 0.68 26.30
N PHE A 10 78.10 1.92 25.85
CA PHE A 10 76.93 2.67 25.33
C PHE A 10 76.47 2.04 24.00
N GLY A 11 75.33 1.39 23.99
CA GLY A 11 74.64 0.96 22.78
C GLY A 11 73.55 1.98 22.39
N SER A 12 73.70 2.59 21.23
CA SER A 12 72.68 3.51 20.65
C SER A 12 71.39 2.74 20.28
N LEU A 13 70.31 3.01 20.95
CA LEU A 13 68.93 2.55 20.54
C LEU A 13 68.44 3.45 19.42
N LEU A 14 68.40 2.91 18.19
CA LEU A 14 67.58 3.50 17.10
C LEU A 14 66.11 3.25 17.41
N ALA A 15 65.37 4.31 17.72
CA ALA A 15 63.92 4.24 17.82
C ALA A 15 63.30 4.16 16.42
N ALA A 16 62.88 2.95 16.02
CA ALA A 16 62.07 2.76 14.83
C ALA A 16 60.65 3.27 15.10
N VAL A 17 60.31 4.45 14.53
CA VAL A 17 58.93 4.98 14.52
C VAL A 17 58.13 4.12 13.53
N PHE A 18 57.35 3.17 14.04
CA PHE A 18 56.30 2.50 13.27
C PHE A 18 55.16 3.51 13.02
N LEU A 19 55.08 4.10 11.83
CA LEU A 19 53.91 4.75 11.30
C LEU A 19 52.84 3.67 11.12
N LEU A 20 51.99 3.51 12.14
CA LEU A 20 50.70 2.80 12.01
C LEU A 20 49.87 3.59 11.00
N HIS A 21 49.89 3.15 9.75
CA HIS A 21 48.83 3.53 8.79
C HIS A 21 47.53 2.95 9.34
N GLY A 22 46.74 3.76 10.04
CA GLY A 22 45.39 3.42 10.43
C GLY A 22 44.60 3.15 9.16
N ALA A 23 44.29 1.88 8.90
CA ALA A 23 43.25 1.56 7.94
C ALA A 23 41.99 2.33 8.35
N PRO A 24 41.30 2.98 7.42
CA PRO A 24 40.07 3.67 7.77
C PRO A 24 39.16 2.63 8.43
N LEU A 25 38.73 2.91 9.68
CA LEU A 25 37.64 2.13 10.28
C LEU A 25 36.46 2.18 9.28
N ALA A 26 36.08 1.01 8.78
CA ALA A 26 34.86 0.91 8.02
C ALA A 26 33.74 1.49 8.90
N ALA A 27 33.01 2.47 8.39
CA ALA A 27 31.88 3.04 9.09
C ALA A 27 30.89 1.90 9.41
N ALA A 28 30.42 1.84 10.67
CA ALA A 28 29.46 0.82 11.06
C ALA A 28 28.20 0.96 10.19
N ASP A 29 27.61 -0.18 9.79
CA ASP A 29 26.37 -0.22 9.02
C ASP A 29 25.26 0.57 9.72
N ARG A 30 24.52 1.37 8.96
CA ARG A 30 23.27 2.01 9.42
C ARG A 30 22.18 0.96 9.33
N VAL A 31 21.84 0.38 10.47
CA VAL A 31 20.81 -0.65 10.57
C VAL A 31 19.49 0.01 10.94
N LEU A 32 18.50 -0.12 10.07
CA LEU A 32 17.11 0.29 10.32
C LEU A 32 16.28 -0.93 10.68
N THR A 33 15.82 -1.03 11.92
CA THR A 33 14.87 -2.06 12.33
C THR A 33 13.46 -1.48 12.35
N VAL A 34 12.56 -2.06 11.55
CA VAL A 34 11.17 -1.66 11.44
C VAL A 34 10.23 -2.81 11.82
N THR A 35 9.09 -2.47 12.42
CA THR A 35 8.07 -3.48 12.67
C THR A 35 7.22 -3.72 11.42
N SER A 36 6.84 -4.99 11.21
CA SER A 36 5.87 -5.39 10.17
C SER A 36 4.69 -6.09 10.80
N THR A 37 3.51 -5.85 10.27
CA THR A 37 2.28 -6.60 10.61
C THR A 37 2.05 -7.75 9.62
N ALA A 38 2.66 -7.69 8.44
CA ALA A 38 2.60 -8.76 7.45
C ALA A 38 3.44 -9.97 7.87
N THR A 39 2.94 -11.15 7.56
CA THR A 39 3.65 -12.40 7.77
C THR A 39 4.40 -12.76 6.49
N ILE A 40 5.71 -12.92 6.57
CA ILE A 40 6.52 -13.42 5.48
C ILE A 40 6.76 -14.90 5.71
N THR A 41 6.23 -15.74 4.82
CA THR A 41 6.32 -17.20 4.92
C THR A 41 7.24 -17.81 3.88
N THR A 42 7.54 -17.06 2.82
CA THR A 42 8.33 -17.53 1.68
C THR A 42 9.11 -16.38 1.05
N MET A 43 10.16 -16.73 0.31
CA MET A 43 10.91 -15.81 -0.54
C MET A 43 10.41 -15.82 -1.99
N ASP A 44 9.43 -16.66 -2.35
CA ASP A 44 8.79 -16.62 -3.66
C ASP A 44 7.82 -15.42 -3.72
N PRO A 45 8.09 -14.41 -4.56
CA PRO A 45 7.31 -13.19 -4.57
C PRO A 45 5.87 -13.37 -5.04
N TYR A 46 5.54 -14.50 -5.66
CA TYR A 46 4.21 -14.75 -6.24
C TYR A 46 3.28 -15.61 -5.37
N ALA A 47 3.81 -16.20 -4.31
CA ALA A 47 3.04 -17.07 -3.41
C ALA A 47 2.20 -16.31 -2.39
N GLU A 48 2.33 -14.99 -2.33
CA GLU A 48 1.63 -14.11 -1.38
C GLU A 48 0.85 -13.02 -2.12
N SER A 49 -0.20 -12.50 -1.47
CA SER A 49 -1.07 -11.46 -2.05
C SER A 49 -1.24 -10.23 -1.15
N GLU A 50 -0.42 -10.07 -0.11
CA GLU A 50 -0.44 -8.91 0.75
C GLU A 50 0.34 -7.74 0.12
N SER A 51 -0.27 -6.55 0.04
CA SER A 51 0.32 -5.37 -0.60
C SER A 51 1.66 -4.93 0.02
N GLN A 52 1.84 -5.12 1.34
CA GLN A 52 3.10 -4.84 2.02
C GLN A 52 4.26 -5.68 1.46
N LEU A 53 3.99 -6.93 1.08
CA LEU A 53 5.00 -7.84 0.56
C LEU A 53 5.41 -7.50 -0.87
N TYR A 54 4.48 -7.04 -1.71
CA TYR A 54 4.82 -6.58 -3.07
C TYR A 54 5.88 -5.49 -3.04
N PHE A 55 5.73 -4.56 -2.11
CA PHE A 55 6.66 -3.47 -1.93
C PHE A 55 8.07 -3.97 -1.53
N ILE A 56 8.14 -4.95 -0.63
CA ILE A 56 9.40 -5.59 -0.23
C ILE A 56 10.03 -6.31 -1.42
N TRP A 57 9.24 -7.08 -2.17
CA TRP A 57 9.72 -7.83 -3.32
C TRP A 57 10.26 -6.93 -4.43
N CYS A 58 9.59 -5.80 -4.68
CA CYS A 58 10.08 -4.83 -5.65
C CYS A 58 11.43 -4.23 -5.25
N GLN A 59 11.71 -4.06 -3.95
CA GLN A 59 13.01 -3.55 -3.51
C GLN A 59 14.15 -4.57 -3.63
N VAL A 60 13.83 -5.86 -3.73
CA VAL A 60 14.83 -6.94 -3.88
C VAL A 60 14.92 -7.44 -5.32
N TYR A 61 13.80 -7.89 -5.87
CA TYR A 61 13.79 -8.42 -7.24
C TYR A 61 13.80 -7.33 -8.30
N GLY A 62 13.21 -6.16 -8.00
CA GLY A 62 12.95 -5.09 -8.95
C GLY A 62 11.56 -5.22 -9.58
N CYS A 63 10.96 -4.09 -9.92
CA CYS A 63 9.70 -3.98 -10.68
C CYS A 63 9.93 -3.12 -11.92
N LEU A 64 9.07 -3.16 -12.93
CA LEU A 64 9.20 -2.29 -14.11
C LEU A 64 9.24 -0.81 -13.71
N GLY A 65 8.38 -0.42 -12.78
CA GLY A 65 8.33 0.92 -12.23
C GLY A 65 7.66 0.95 -10.85
N ARG A 66 7.61 2.13 -10.27
CA ARG A 66 6.93 2.42 -9.00
C ARG A 66 6.14 3.71 -9.08
N LEU A 67 5.20 3.89 -8.17
CA LEU A 67 4.57 5.18 -7.96
C LEU A 67 5.45 6.04 -7.04
N ASP A 68 5.72 7.26 -7.47
CA ASP A 68 6.33 8.32 -6.67
C ASP A 68 5.20 9.23 -6.19
N TYR A 69 4.85 9.14 -4.92
CA TYR A 69 3.72 9.89 -4.35
C TYR A 69 4.01 11.38 -4.20
N GLU A 70 5.27 11.78 -4.06
CA GLU A 70 5.66 13.18 -4.00
C GLU A 70 5.45 13.85 -5.37
N LYS A 71 5.90 13.18 -6.43
CA LYS A 71 5.71 13.64 -7.81
C LYS A 71 4.31 13.37 -8.36
N LYS A 72 3.51 12.56 -7.67
CA LYS A 72 2.22 12.03 -8.15
C LYS A 72 2.33 11.43 -9.57
N ALA A 73 3.39 10.68 -9.80
CA ALA A 73 3.72 10.13 -11.11
C ALA A 73 4.31 8.72 -11.00
N PHE A 74 4.11 7.93 -12.04
CA PHE A 74 4.83 6.67 -12.19
C PHE A 74 6.26 6.95 -12.67
N VAL A 75 7.23 6.32 -12.01
CA VAL A 75 8.65 6.41 -12.33
C VAL A 75 9.21 5.03 -12.64
N GLY A 76 10.15 4.98 -13.59
CA GLY A 76 10.81 3.73 -13.96
C GLY A 76 11.70 3.19 -12.84
N MET A 77 11.86 1.88 -12.79
CA MET A 77 12.77 1.17 -11.91
C MET A 77 13.66 0.21 -12.70
N LEU A 78 13.15 -0.91 -13.21
CA LEU A 78 13.83 -1.72 -14.19
C LEU A 78 13.60 -1.22 -15.61
N ALA A 79 12.47 -0.55 -15.87
CA ALA A 79 12.22 0.14 -17.11
C ALA A 79 12.87 1.54 -17.10
N GLU A 80 13.56 1.87 -18.18
CA GLU A 80 14.09 3.20 -18.46
C GLU A 80 12.99 4.14 -18.92
N LYS A 81 12.12 3.65 -19.81
CA LYS A 81 10.99 4.37 -20.39
C LYS A 81 9.91 3.41 -20.87
N TRP A 82 8.75 3.97 -21.19
CA TRP A 82 7.66 3.26 -21.86
C TRP A 82 6.90 4.17 -22.81
N ASP A 83 6.33 3.56 -23.83
CA ASP A 83 5.48 4.19 -24.83
C ASP A 83 4.16 3.43 -24.92
N VAL A 84 3.08 4.15 -25.20
CA VAL A 84 1.77 3.56 -25.47
C VAL A 84 1.53 3.58 -26.97
N ILE A 85 1.29 2.40 -27.54
CA ILE A 85 1.11 2.19 -28.98
C ILE A 85 -0.17 1.38 -29.25
N ASN A 86 -0.49 1.15 -30.51
CA ASN A 86 -1.65 0.36 -30.95
C ASN A 86 -2.96 0.86 -30.30
N ASP A 87 -3.24 2.16 -30.45
CA ASP A 87 -4.44 2.82 -29.92
C ASP A 87 -4.68 2.56 -28.42
N GLY A 88 -3.58 2.52 -27.64
CA GLY A 88 -3.63 2.35 -26.19
C GLY A 88 -3.73 0.90 -25.71
N GLN A 89 -3.64 -0.08 -26.58
CA GLN A 89 -3.70 -1.50 -26.21
C GLN A 89 -2.34 -2.12 -25.91
N THR A 90 -1.25 -1.45 -26.26
CA THR A 90 0.10 -1.98 -26.00
C THR A 90 0.94 -0.96 -25.26
N TRP A 91 1.50 -1.38 -24.15
CA TRP A 91 2.52 -0.65 -23.43
C TRP A 91 3.87 -1.26 -23.71
N ARG A 92 4.74 -0.52 -24.42
CA ARG A 92 6.09 -0.93 -24.77
C ARG A 92 7.08 -0.39 -23.77
N PHE A 93 7.73 -1.27 -23.02
CA PHE A 93 8.75 -0.92 -22.03
C PHE A 93 10.15 -1.18 -22.60
N THR A 94 11.06 -0.24 -22.37
CA THR A 94 12.50 -0.42 -22.62
C THR A 94 13.21 -0.60 -21.30
N LEU A 95 13.94 -1.70 -21.11
CA LEU A 95 14.65 -2.01 -19.88
C LEU A 95 15.99 -1.27 -19.79
N ARG A 96 16.41 -0.93 -18.58
CA ARG A 96 17.70 -0.31 -18.27
C ARG A 96 18.87 -1.27 -18.57
N THR A 97 20.02 -0.72 -18.95
CA THR A 97 21.25 -1.47 -19.24
C THR A 97 22.32 -1.34 -18.17
N ASP A 98 22.17 -0.41 -17.24
CA ASP A 98 23.13 -0.10 -16.19
C ASP A 98 22.92 -0.92 -14.90
N LEU A 99 21.94 -1.82 -14.90
CA LEU A 99 21.63 -2.69 -13.77
C LEU A 99 22.43 -4.00 -13.83
N LYS A 100 22.78 -4.50 -12.65
CA LYS A 100 23.35 -5.85 -12.45
C LYS A 100 22.54 -6.56 -11.38
N ARG A 101 22.36 -7.86 -11.53
CA ARG A 101 21.75 -8.70 -10.52
C ARG A 101 22.62 -8.72 -9.24
N SER A 102 21.98 -8.83 -8.10
CA SER A 102 22.64 -8.69 -6.79
C SER A 102 23.72 -9.74 -6.48
N ASP A 103 23.79 -10.83 -7.26
CA ASP A 103 24.86 -11.83 -7.24
C ASP A 103 26.01 -11.52 -8.22
N GLY A 104 25.96 -10.38 -8.91
CA GLY A 104 26.92 -9.99 -9.95
C GLY A 104 26.54 -10.46 -11.37
N GLY A 105 25.42 -11.15 -11.51
CA GLY A 105 24.89 -11.61 -12.79
C GLY A 105 24.44 -10.48 -13.73
N PRO A 106 23.97 -10.82 -14.93
CA PRO A 106 23.56 -9.84 -15.96
C PRO A 106 22.38 -8.97 -15.52
N GLY A 107 22.17 -7.86 -16.23
CA GLY A 107 20.98 -7.00 -16.09
C GLY A 107 19.69 -7.72 -16.46
N PRO A 108 18.51 -7.10 -16.17
CA PRO A 108 17.22 -7.70 -16.52
C PRO A 108 17.01 -7.70 -18.01
N THR A 109 16.34 -8.75 -18.53
CA THR A 109 15.98 -8.91 -19.92
C THR A 109 14.47 -8.99 -20.11
N ALA A 110 13.99 -8.76 -21.34
CA ALA A 110 12.58 -8.95 -21.67
C ALA A 110 12.11 -10.40 -21.43
N ARG A 111 13.02 -11.39 -21.56
CA ARG A 111 12.74 -12.78 -21.17
C ARG A 111 12.39 -12.94 -19.70
N ASP A 112 13.04 -12.21 -18.82
CA ASP A 112 12.74 -12.25 -17.37
C ASP A 112 11.34 -11.72 -17.06
N VAL A 113 10.92 -10.67 -17.76
CA VAL A 113 9.57 -10.11 -17.64
C VAL A 113 8.51 -11.11 -18.11
N VAL A 114 8.71 -11.70 -19.30
CA VAL A 114 7.81 -12.72 -19.84
C VAL A 114 7.76 -13.95 -18.94
N HIS A 115 8.92 -14.42 -18.47
CA HIS A 115 9.01 -15.53 -17.51
C HIS A 115 8.21 -15.25 -16.24
N SER A 116 8.39 -14.07 -15.65
CA SER A 116 7.72 -13.65 -14.42
C SER A 116 6.20 -13.66 -14.55
N TRP A 117 5.68 -13.10 -15.66
CA TRP A 117 4.26 -13.13 -15.97
C TRP A 117 3.73 -14.54 -16.18
N ASN A 118 4.44 -15.37 -16.98
CA ASN A 118 4.06 -16.76 -17.23
C ASN A 118 3.95 -17.54 -15.92
N ARG A 119 4.92 -17.37 -15.02
CA ARG A 119 4.86 -17.98 -13.69
C ARG A 119 3.61 -17.54 -12.91
N ILE A 120 3.33 -16.25 -12.87
CA ILE A 120 2.14 -15.74 -12.17
C ILE A 120 0.87 -16.39 -12.75
N MET A 121 0.79 -16.53 -14.06
CA MET A 121 -0.42 -17.01 -14.72
C MET A 121 -0.58 -18.53 -14.65
N THR A 122 0.51 -19.30 -14.62
CA THR A 122 0.48 -20.77 -14.73
C THR A 122 0.78 -21.53 -13.44
N ASP A 123 1.54 -20.94 -12.50
CA ASP A 123 1.87 -21.58 -11.23
C ASP A 123 0.58 -21.71 -10.35
N PRO A 124 0.15 -22.93 -9.97
CA PRO A 124 -1.07 -23.12 -9.16
C PRO A 124 -1.03 -22.39 -7.81
N ASP A 125 0.16 -22.19 -7.23
CA ASP A 125 0.34 -21.51 -5.95
C ASP A 125 0.35 -19.98 -6.08
N SER A 126 0.31 -19.42 -7.29
CA SER A 126 0.31 -17.97 -7.50
C SER A 126 -0.95 -17.31 -6.95
N GLN A 127 -0.75 -16.30 -6.11
CA GLN A 127 -1.80 -15.47 -5.52
C GLN A 127 -2.02 -14.15 -6.27
N GLN A 128 -1.28 -13.90 -7.39
CA GLN A 128 -1.21 -12.57 -8.01
C GLN A 128 -1.87 -12.48 -9.39
N ARG A 129 -2.53 -13.55 -9.88
CA ARG A 129 -3.17 -13.55 -11.21
C ARG A 129 -4.14 -12.38 -11.44
N PHE A 130 -4.80 -11.92 -10.37
CA PHE A 130 -5.78 -10.84 -10.44
C PHE A 130 -5.17 -9.50 -10.87
N LEU A 131 -3.87 -9.26 -10.64
CA LEU A 131 -3.16 -8.06 -11.09
C LEU A 131 -3.13 -7.93 -12.62
N PHE A 132 -3.20 -9.06 -13.31
CA PHE A 132 -3.10 -9.15 -14.76
C PHE A 132 -4.45 -9.40 -15.44
N ALA A 133 -5.57 -9.08 -14.77
CA ALA A 133 -6.91 -9.32 -15.33
C ALA A 133 -7.15 -8.56 -16.66
N SER A 134 -6.56 -7.36 -16.82
CA SER A 134 -6.62 -6.55 -18.04
C SER A 134 -5.60 -6.97 -19.12
N VAL A 135 -4.56 -7.72 -18.75
CA VAL A 135 -3.48 -8.13 -19.65
C VAL A 135 -3.93 -9.31 -20.51
N LYS A 136 -3.65 -9.22 -21.80
CA LYS A 136 -3.87 -10.29 -22.78
C LYS A 136 -2.65 -11.21 -22.86
N ASP A 137 -1.49 -10.62 -23.11
CA ASP A 137 -0.19 -11.29 -23.17
C ASP A 137 0.97 -10.32 -22.92
N ILE A 138 2.16 -10.87 -22.65
CA ILE A 138 3.42 -10.13 -22.54
C ILE A 138 4.41 -10.78 -23.50
N VAL A 139 5.00 -9.98 -24.39
CA VAL A 139 5.85 -10.44 -25.50
C VAL A 139 7.21 -9.74 -25.45
N ALA A 140 8.29 -10.51 -25.50
CA ALA A 140 9.62 -9.98 -25.73
C ALA A 140 9.74 -9.58 -27.23
N VAL A 141 10.00 -8.31 -27.50
CA VAL A 141 10.27 -7.78 -28.85
C VAL A 141 11.74 -8.01 -29.23
N ASP A 142 12.61 -7.73 -28.27
CA ASP A 142 14.05 -8.01 -28.29
C ASP A 142 14.53 -8.21 -26.84
N ASP A 143 15.84 -8.28 -26.59
CA ASP A 143 16.40 -8.54 -25.25
C ASP A 143 16.04 -7.47 -24.23
N ARG A 144 15.75 -6.23 -24.65
CA ARG A 144 15.49 -5.06 -23.79
C ARG A 144 14.08 -4.51 -23.92
N THR A 145 13.36 -4.89 -24.94
CA THR A 145 12.05 -4.33 -25.27
C THR A 145 10.97 -5.37 -25.02
N VAL A 146 9.99 -5.02 -24.18
CA VAL A 146 8.86 -5.88 -23.85
C VAL A 146 7.55 -5.15 -24.08
N ASP A 147 6.63 -5.80 -24.80
CA ASP A 147 5.27 -5.34 -24.99
C ASP A 147 4.32 -6.02 -24.00
N ILE A 148 3.57 -5.22 -23.28
CA ILE A 148 2.45 -5.67 -22.45
C ILE A 148 1.18 -5.31 -23.21
N ASN A 149 0.52 -6.31 -23.75
CA ASN A 149 -0.72 -6.15 -24.51
C ASN A 149 -1.92 -6.29 -23.58
N THR A 150 -2.84 -5.34 -23.64
CA THR A 150 -4.08 -5.35 -22.87
C THR A 150 -5.26 -5.79 -23.74
N LYS A 151 -6.30 -6.33 -23.12
CA LYS A 151 -7.53 -6.79 -23.80
C LYS A 151 -8.30 -5.64 -24.46
N THR A 152 -8.22 -4.46 -23.87
CA THR A 152 -8.81 -3.19 -24.32
C THR A 152 -7.85 -2.06 -23.99
N PRO A 153 -7.95 -0.87 -24.60
CA PRO A 153 -7.13 0.27 -24.22
C PRO A 153 -7.14 0.49 -22.71
N SER A 154 -5.94 0.63 -22.10
CA SER A 154 -5.83 0.71 -20.63
C SER A 154 -4.79 1.72 -20.18
N SER A 155 -5.23 2.94 -19.88
CA SER A 155 -4.40 3.98 -19.26
C SER A 155 -4.04 3.68 -17.80
N GLN A 156 -4.70 2.70 -17.19
CA GLN A 156 -4.48 2.30 -15.80
C GLN A 156 -3.43 1.20 -15.60
N LEU A 157 -2.90 0.60 -16.68
CA LEU A 157 -1.95 -0.52 -16.57
C LEU A 157 -0.78 -0.26 -15.60
N PRO A 158 -0.15 0.94 -15.57
CA PRO A 158 0.90 1.20 -14.59
C PRO A 158 0.40 1.10 -13.13
N ALA A 159 -0.84 1.50 -12.85
CA ALA A 159 -1.40 1.39 -11.51
C ALA A 159 -1.70 -0.06 -11.10
N ASP A 160 -1.96 -0.93 -12.08
CA ASP A 160 -2.22 -2.35 -11.83
C ASP A 160 -0.94 -3.13 -11.52
N ILE A 161 0.20 -2.76 -12.15
CA ILE A 161 1.42 -3.58 -12.09
C ILE A 161 2.64 -2.90 -11.45
N PHE A 162 2.77 -1.55 -11.49
CA PHE A 162 3.92 -0.87 -10.92
C PHE A 162 3.94 -0.97 -9.39
N GLY A 163 5.11 -1.31 -8.84
CA GLY A 163 5.27 -1.55 -7.40
C GLY A 163 4.68 -2.86 -6.90
N GLN A 164 4.13 -3.71 -7.80
CA GLN A 164 3.50 -4.98 -7.45
C GLN A 164 4.05 -6.17 -8.24
N PHE A 165 4.43 -5.94 -9.49
CA PHE A 165 4.98 -6.97 -10.37
C PHE A 165 6.50 -7.09 -10.19
N ALA A 166 6.95 -7.90 -9.24
CA ALA A 166 8.35 -8.24 -9.06
C ALA A 166 8.85 -9.07 -10.24
N ILE A 167 10.00 -8.70 -10.81
CA ILE A 167 10.60 -9.40 -11.94
C ILE A 167 11.68 -10.35 -11.41
N THR A 168 11.51 -11.64 -11.68
CA THR A 168 12.44 -12.69 -11.26
C THR A 168 13.28 -13.21 -12.42
N SER A 169 14.48 -13.70 -12.14
CA SER A 169 15.40 -14.19 -13.18
C SER A 169 14.94 -15.53 -13.76
N ALA A 170 14.71 -15.57 -15.06
CA ALA A 170 14.42 -16.78 -15.81
C ALA A 170 15.58 -17.78 -15.74
N GLU A 171 16.83 -17.28 -15.84
CA GLU A 171 18.05 -18.09 -15.75
C GLU A 171 18.14 -18.82 -14.39
N LEU A 172 17.95 -18.07 -13.28
CA LEU A 172 18.00 -18.66 -11.94
C LEU A 172 16.87 -19.67 -11.70
N PHE A 173 15.70 -19.37 -12.22
CA PHE A 173 14.57 -20.31 -12.13
C PHE A 173 14.80 -21.60 -12.90
N GLU A 174 15.34 -21.53 -14.11
CA GLU A 174 15.69 -22.70 -14.92
C GLU A 174 16.76 -23.57 -14.22
N LYS A 175 17.72 -22.90 -13.56
CA LYS A 175 18.81 -23.60 -12.86
C LYS A 175 18.41 -24.22 -11.54
N HIS A 176 17.55 -23.55 -10.76
CA HIS A 176 17.29 -23.89 -9.36
C HIS A 176 15.82 -24.24 -9.08
N GLY A 177 14.92 -23.99 -10.03
CA GLY A 177 13.48 -24.18 -9.86
C GLY A 177 12.87 -23.26 -8.79
N LYS A 178 11.64 -23.55 -8.40
CA LYS A 178 10.91 -22.81 -7.36
C LYS A 178 11.60 -22.86 -5.99
N ALA A 179 12.25 -23.99 -5.66
CA ALA A 179 13.00 -24.13 -4.42
C ALA A 179 14.21 -23.18 -4.34
N GLY A 180 14.71 -22.71 -5.48
CA GLY A 180 15.81 -21.76 -5.57
C GLY A 180 15.56 -20.43 -4.87
N TYR A 181 14.30 -19.99 -4.73
CA TYR A 181 14.00 -18.75 -4.01
C TYR A 181 14.39 -18.76 -2.52
N LYS A 182 14.54 -19.94 -1.91
CA LYS A 182 15.04 -20.07 -0.54
C LYS A 182 16.54 -19.78 -0.41
N THR A 183 17.30 -20.06 -1.47
CA THR A 183 18.77 -20.03 -1.44
C THR A 183 19.37 -19.01 -2.39
N HIS A 184 18.63 -18.59 -3.41
CA HIS A 184 19.09 -17.71 -4.48
C HIS A 184 18.05 -16.62 -4.79
N PRO A 185 17.56 -15.86 -3.77
CA PRO A 185 16.58 -14.80 -3.96
C PRO A 185 17.25 -13.54 -4.52
N PHE A 186 17.96 -13.67 -5.63
CA PHE A 186 18.70 -12.59 -6.27
C PHE A 186 17.84 -11.86 -7.29
N GLY A 187 17.94 -10.54 -7.29
CA GLY A 187 17.20 -9.66 -8.19
C GLY A 187 18.01 -8.40 -8.53
N TRP A 188 17.33 -7.46 -9.15
CA TRP A 188 17.91 -6.21 -9.66
C TRP A 188 17.48 -4.98 -8.85
N GLY A 189 16.90 -5.18 -7.68
CA GLY A 189 16.44 -4.10 -6.83
C GLY A 189 17.56 -3.34 -6.11
N PRO A 190 17.23 -2.20 -5.46
CA PRO A 190 18.18 -1.38 -4.71
C PRO A 190 18.67 -2.05 -3.42
N TYR A 191 18.00 -3.09 -2.97
CA TYR A 191 18.43 -3.94 -1.86
C TYR A 191 18.54 -5.38 -2.31
N LYS A 192 19.34 -6.16 -1.60
CA LYS A 192 19.51 -7.60 -1.80
C LYS A 192 19.13 -8.33 -0.52
N TYR A 193 18.67 -9.56 -0.66
CA TYR A 193 18.40 -10.46 0.44
C TYR A 193 19.66 -10.72 1.27
N GLU A 194 19.51 -10.79 2.59
CA GLU A 194 20.59 -11.15 3.50
C GLU A 194 20.21 -12.31 4.42
N ASP A 195 19.05 -12.26 5.10
CA ASP A 195 18.63 -13.31 6.04
C ASP A 195 17.09 -13.38 6.15
N PHE A 196 16.58 -14.53 6.49
CA PHE A 196 15.16 -14.78 6.68
C PHE A 196 14.89 -15.84 7.74
N ALA A 197 14.07 -15.51 8.71
CA ALA A 197 13.51 -16.46 9.67
C ALA A 197 11.99 -16.33 9.65
N VAL A 198 11.29 -17.42 9.30
CA VAL A 198 9.83 -17.47 9.19
C VAL A 198 9.18 -16.93 10.46
N ASP A 199 8.15 -16.09 10.32
CA ASP A 199 7.39 -15.48 11.42
C ASP A 199 8.23 -14.63 12.41
N GLN A 200 9.46 -14.29 12.10
CA GLN A 200 10.34 -13.53 12.99
C GLN A 200 10.91 -12.29 12.33
N ARG A 201 11.72 -12.48 11.28
CA ARG A 201 12.43 -11.38 10.64
C ARG A 201 12.72 -11.65 9.17
N TYR A 202 12.89 -10.57 8.45
CA TYR A 202 13.41 -10.53 7.11
C TYR A 202 14.45 -9.42 7.03
N VAL A 203 15.64 -9.72 6.52
CA VAL A 203 16.78 -8.80 6.47
C VAL A 203 17.22 -8.61 5.03
N ILE A 204 17.31 -7.35 4.64
CA ILE A 204 17.84 -6.94 3.35
C ILE A 204 18.98 -5.95 3.55
N ARG A 205 19.94 -6.00 2.67
CA ARG A 205 21.11 -5.11 2.63
C ARG A 205 21.10 -4.29 1.34
N LYS A 206 21.60 -3.07 1.39
CA LYS A 206 21.78 -2.22 0.21
C LYS A 206 22.56 -2.99 -0.87
N ASN A 207 22.05 -2.92 -2.10
CA ASN A 207 22.70 -3.52 -3.26
C ASN A 207 23.74 -2.55 -3.81
N GLU A 208 25.00 -2.86 -3.67
CA GLU A 208 26.11 -2.03 -4.12
C GLU A 208 26.14 -1.88 -5.65
N ALA A 209 25.53 -2.83 -6.36
CA ALA A 209 25.40 -2.78 -7.82
C ALA A 209 24.29 -1.83 -8.30
N TRP A 210 23.42 -1.36 -7.39
CA TRP A 210 22.40 -0.37 -7.73
C TRP A 210 23.05 0.97 -8.07
N PRO A 211 22.74 1.59 -9.24
CA PRO A 211 23.45 2.77 -9.72
C PRO A 211 23.24 4.01 -8.84
N GLU A 212 22.01 4.22 -8.33
CA GLU A 212 21.66 5.40 -7.56
C GLU A 212 22.19 5.31 -6.13
N LYS A 213 23.20 6.13 -5.82
CA LYS A 213 23.80 6.15 -4.49
C LYS A 213 23.04 7.08 -3.57
N ARG A 214 22.53 6.55 -2.47
CA ARG A 214 21.86 7.28 -1.39
C ARG A 214 22.64 7.05 -0.09
N PRO A 215 23.66 7.87 0.21
CA PRO A 215 24.54 7.63 1.34
C PRO A 215 23.83 7.68 2.69
N GLU A 216 22.74 8.45 2.84
CA GLU A 216 21.97 8.55 4.08
C GLU A 216 20.96 7.41 4.27
N ALA A 217 20.65 6.64 3.21
CA ALA A 217 19.73 5.52 3.30
C ALA A 217 20.30 4.37 4.16
N PRO A 218 19.46 3.56 4.81
CA PRO A 218 19.88 2.41 5.59
C PRO A 218 20.77 1.46 4.78
N ASP A 219 21.87 1.00 5.35
CA ASP A 219 22.72 -0.03 4.73
C ASP A 219 22.10 -1.42 4.90
N VAL A 220 21.40 -1.63 6.04
CA VAL A 220 20.64 -2.85 6.35
C VAL A 220 19.25 -2.47 6.84
N VAL A 221 18.23 -3.17 6.35
CA VAL A 221 16.86 -3.05 6.85
C VAL A 221 16.43 -4.40 7.43
N VAL A 222 16.01 -4.38 8.69
CA VAL A 222 15.48 -5.53 9.42
C VAL A 222 13.99 -5.35 9.62
N TYR A 223 13.19 -6.15 8.96
CA TYR A 223 11.78 -6.25 9.26
C TYR A 223 11.58 -7.24 10.42
N ARG A 224 11.05 -6.75 11.54
CA ARG A 224 10.63 -7.60 12.66
C ARG A 224 9.11 -7.75 12.65
N GLN A 225 8.64 -8.98 12.56
CA GLN A 225 7.22 -9.24 12.62
C GLN A 225 6.70 -9.05 14.05
N MET A 226 5.76 -8.12 14.21
CA MET A 226 5.09 -7.80 15.47
C MET A 226 3.64 -7.44 15.19
N ARG A 227 2.71 -8.40 15.35
CA ARG A 227 1.29 -8.18 15.07
C ARG A 227 0.63 -7.25 16.10
N GLU A 228 0.99 -7.42 17.37
CA GLU A 228 0.37 -6.67 18.46
C GLU A 228 0.93 -5.24 18.55
N ALA A 229 0.04 -4.25 18.51
CA ALA A 229 0.41 -2.84 18.51
C ALA A 229 1.16 -2.43 19.79
N GLU A 230 0.75 -2.96 20.94
CA GLU A 230 1.42 -2.72 22.24
C GLU A 230 2.89 -3.20 22.20
N GLN A 231 3.15 -4.35 21.59
CA GLN A 231 4.52 -4.87 21.43
C GLN A 231 5.36 -3.94 20.55
N ARG A 232 4.80 -3.44 19.43
CA ARG A 232 5.51 -2.50 18.53
C ARG A 232 5.88 -1.22 19.25
N VAL A 233 4.95 -0.64 20.01
CA VAL A 233 5.19 0.57 20.79
C VAL A 233 6.24 0.32 21.89
N THR A 234 6.14 -0.80 22.58
CA THR A 234 7.11 -1.16 23.65
C THR A 234 8.50 -1.38 23.08
N ALA A 235 8.63 -2.07 21.95
CA ALA A 235 9.92 -2.28 21.28
C ALA A 235 10.57 -0.96 20.85
N LEU A 236 9.78 0.01 20.35
CA LEU A 236 10.28 1.35 20.05
C LEU A 236 10.78 2.07 21.32
N LEU A 237 10.00 2.02 22.40
CA LEU A 237 10.36 2.66 23.65
C LEU A 237 11.63 2.07 24.28
N ASN A 238 11.85 0.77 24.13
CA ASN A 238 13.03 0.06 24.58
C ASN A 238 14.25 0.20 23.62
N ASN A 239 14.11 0.95 22.52
CA ASN A 239 15.13 1.05 21.48
C ASN A 239 15.49 -0.27 20.77
N GLU A 240 14.57 -1.23 20.76
CA GLU A 240 14.73 -2.50 20.04
C GLU A 240 14.43 -2.36 18.54
N VAL A 241 13.62 -1.34 18.18
CA VAL A 241 13.30 -0.98 16.80
C VAL A 241 13.41 0.54 16.61
N GLN A 242 13.74 0.98 15.41
CA GLN A 242 13.78 2.41 15.06
C GLN A 242 12.43 2.93 14.58
N VAL A 243 11.57 2.05 14.07
CA VAL A 243 10.24 2.43 13.57
C VAL A 243 9.19 1.42 14.04
N ALA A 244 8.23 1.90 14.83
CA ALA A 244 7.00 1.19 15.14
C ALA A 244 5.92 1.66 14.15
N ARG A 245 5.55 0.80 13.19
CA ARG A 245 4.56 1.12 12.16
C ARG A 245 3.14 0.90 12.66
N LEU A 246 2.19 1.62 12.07
CA LEU A 246 0.75 1.45 12.28
C LEU A 246 0.38 1.47 13.77
N VAL A 247 0.82 2.52 14.47
CA VAL A 247 0.47 2.76 15.88
C VAL A 247 -1.00 3.19 15.95
N PRO A 248 -1.86 2.49 16.69
CA PRO A 248 -3.23 2.94 16.89
C PRO A 248 -3.29 4.32 17.59
N PRO A 249 -4.26 5.18 17.27
CA PRO A 249 -4.41 6.49 17.89
C PRO A 249 -4.38 6.46 19.41
N GLN A 250 -4.99 5.43 20.03
CA GLN A 250 -5.07 5.26 21.48
C GLN A 250 -3.69 5.06 22.16
N LEU A 251 -2.69 4.57 21.39
CA LEU A 251 -1.34 4.36 21.91
C LEU A 251 -0.40 5.54 21.70
N VAL A 252 -0.82 6.54 20.93
CA VAL A 252 0.01 7.73 20.63
C VAL A 252 0.43 8.47 21.90
N ALA A 253 -0.44 8.53 22.91
CA ALA A 253 -0.14 9.17 24.19
C ALA A 253 1.11 8.58 24.88
N ARG A 254 1.43 7.30 24.67
CA ARG A 254 2.64 6.66 25.22
C ARG A 254 3.94 7.16 24.58
N LEU A 255 3.85 7.73 23.38
CA LEU A 255 4.98 8.25 22.60
C LEU A 255 5.14 9.77 22.77
N GLN A 256 4.09 10.48 23.18
CA GLN A 256 4.10 11.94 23.33
C GLN A 256 5.08 12.41 24.42
N GLY A 257 5.70 13.58 24.17
CA GLY A 257 6.63 14.20 25.12
C GLY A 257 8.01 13.55 25.24
N ARG A 258 8.30 12.53 24.43
CA ARG A 258 9.62 11.86 24.42
C ARG A 258 10.54 12.55 23.41
N PRO A 259 11.72 13.04 23.84
CA PRO A 259 12.65 13.75 22.94
C PRO A 259 13.32 12.84 21.90
N ASP A 260 13.36 11.55 22.18
CA ASP A 260 14.02 10.53 21.39
C ASP A 260 13.10 9.84 20.37
N VAL A 261 11.79 10.18 20.36
CA VAL A 261 10.77 9.60 19.48
C VAL A 261 9.95 10.71 18.81
N LYS A 262 9.74 10.59 17.50
CA LYS A 262 8.81 11.40 16.71
C LYS A 262 7.54 10.60 16.42
N ILE A 263 6.40 11.26 16.40
CA ILE A 263 5.13 10.72 15.90
C ILE A 263 4.99 11.26 14.48
N VAL A 264 4.95 10.37 13.50
CA VAL A 264 4.87 10.72 12.08
C VAL A 264 3.53 10.19 11.53
N PRO A 265 2.48 11.02 11.53
CA PRO A 265 1.22 10.69 10.89
C PRO A 265 1.37 10.90 9.37
N THR A 266 1.23 9.83 8.62
CA THR A 266 1.28 9.84 7.14
C THR A 266 -0.13 9.69 6.60
N GLY A 267 -0.52 10.52 5.65
CA GLY A 267 -1.80 10.35 4.95
C GLY A 267 -1.85 9.00 4.21
N SER A 268 -3.03 8.54 3.87
CA SER A 268 -3.22 7.25 3.21
C SER A 268 -4.06 7.38 1.95
N VAL A 269 -3.85 6.50 0.99
CA VAL A 269 -4.74 6.31 -0.17
C VAL A 269 -5.93 5.38 0.14
N GLU A 270 -6.00 4.82 1.35
CA GLU A 270 -7.14 4.02 1.79
C GLU A 270 -8.36 4.90 2.05
N ILE A 271 -9.51 4.49 1.51
CA ILE A 271 -10.78 5.19 1.66
C ILE A 271 -11.71 4.35 2.52
N MET A 272 -12.23 4.93 3.60
CA MET A 272 -13.25 4.30 4.45
C MET A 272 -14.65 4.77 4.01
N PHE A 273 -15.60 3.84 3.93
CA PHE A 273 -16.95 4.14 3.49
C PHE A 273 -17.99 3.19 4.11
N VAL A 274 -19.24 3.61 4.08
CA VAL A 274 -20.42 2.73 4.27
C VAL A 274 -21.05 2.51 2.92
N ALA A 275 -21.13 1.25 2.51
CA ALA A 275 -21.81 0.84 1.28
C ALA A 275 -23.29 0.52 1.54
N PHE A 276 -24.12 0.80 0.54
CA PHE A 276 -25.54 0.47 0.51
C PHE A 276 -25.86 -0.22 -0.82
N SER A 277 -26.31 -1.48 -0.80
CA SER A 277 -26.59 -2.24 -2.02
C SER A 277 -27.92 -1.82 -2.65
N PRO A 278 -27.95 -1.16 -3.82
CA PRO A 278 -29.21 -0.77 -4.47
C PRO A 278 -30.06 -1.95 -4.93
N ALA A 279 -29.50 -3.16 -4.94
CA ALA A 279 -30.24 -4.39 -5.27
C ALA A 279 -31.00 -4.98 -4.07
N SER A 280 -30.94 -4.35 -2.89
CA SER A 280 -31.53 -4.88 -1.65
C SER A 280 -32.45 -3.85 -1.00
N LYS A 281 -33.68 -4.27 -0.63
CA LYS A 281 -34.57 -3.39 0.16
C LYS A 281 -34.01 -3.19 1.57
N PRO A 282 -34.20 -1.99 2.12
CA PRO A 282 -34.82 -0.78 1.55
C PRO A 282 -33.80 0.13 0.79
N TRP A 283 -32.59 -0.37 0.55
CA TRP A 283 -31.50 0.37 -0.09
C TRP A 283 -31.70 0.58 -1.61
N ASP A 284 -32.72 -0.05 -2.21
CA ASP A 284 -33.17 0.19 -3.60
C ASP A 284 -33.69 1.61 -3.79
N ASP A 285 -34.21 2.26 -2.74
CA ASP A 285 -34.64 3.67 -2.78
C ASP A 285 -33.44 4.60 -2.47
N ALA A 286 -33.09 5.47 -3.43
CA ALA A 286 -32.02 6.45 -3.26
C ALA A 286 -32.23 7.43 -2.10
N ARG A 287 -33.50 7.72 -1.76
CA ARG A 287 -33.86 8.60 -0.63
C ARG A 287 -33.45 7.96 0.69
N VAL A 288 -33.60 6.64 0.84
CA VAL A 288 -33.17 5.88 2.02
C VAL A 288 -31.65 5.88 2.13
N ARG A 289 -30.93 5.67 1.02
CA ARG A 289 -29.47 5.73 1.01
C ARG A 289 -28.95 7.12 1.40
N ARG A 290 -29.52 8.18 0.81
CA ARG A 290 -29.19 9.58 1.17
C ARG A 290 -29.54 9.90 2.62
N ALA A 291 -30.65 9.39 3.15
CA ALA A 291 -31.01 9.55 4.55
C ALA A 291 -29.96 8.94 5.46
N ALA A 292 -29.49 7.73 5.16
CA ALA A 292 -28.40 7.09 5.92
C ALA A 292 -27.10 7.89 5.83
N ALA A 293 -26.75 8.42 4.65
CA ALA A 293 -25.58 9.25 4.45
C ALA A 293 -25.63 10.54 5.29
N HIS A 294 -26.79 11.26 5.32
CA HIS A 294 -26.98 12.45 6.16
C HIS A 294 -27.04 12.15 7.66
N ALA A 295 -27.33 10.91 8.07
CA ALA A 295 -27.36 10.52 9.47
C ALA A 295 -25.98 10.38 10.10
N ILE A 296 -24.92 10.12 9.31
CA ILE A 296 -23.58 9.78 9.80
C ILE A 296 -22.77 11.06 10.05
N ASN A 297 -22.45 11.31 11.33
CA ASN A 297 -21.57 12.39 11.73
C ASN A 297 -20.11 11.91 11.72
N ARG A 298 -19.48 11.94 10.52
CA ARG A 298 -18.09 11.51 10.31
C ARG A 298 -17.09 12.33 11.14
N ASP A 299 -17.33 13.66 11.28
CA ASP A 299 -16.42 14.54 12.01
C ASP A 299 -16.39 14.18 13.51
N ALA A 300 -17.56 13.87 14.10
CA ALA A 300 -17.61 13.38 15.47
C ALA A 300 -16.89 12.05 15.65
N ILE A 301 -16.96 11.13 14.70
CA ILE A 301 -16.22 9.87 14.71
C ILE A 301 -14.71 10.13 14.62
N ILE A 302 -14.29 10.97 13.68
CA ILE A 302 -12.87 11.34 13.52
C ILE A 302 -12.30 11.91 14.81
N GLN A 303 -13.00 12.86 15.43
CA GLN A 303 -12.50 13.51 16.63
C GLN A 303 -12.51 12.60 17.87
N ARG A 304 -13.55 11.78 18.07
CA ARG A 304 -13.75 11.03 19.31
C ARG A 304 -13.14 9.62 19.28
N LEU A 305 -13.20 8.94 18.14
CA LEU A 305 -12.74 7.55 18.02
C LEU A 305 -11.38 7.45 17.33
N LEU A 306 -11.09 8.34 16.38
CA LEU A 306 -9.82 8.37 15.67
C LEU A 306 -8.86 9.46 16.17
N LEU A 307 -9.27 10.23 17.19
CA LEU A 307 -8.46 11.27 17.85
C LEU A 307 -7.83 12.27 16.85
N GLY A 308 -8.52 12.60 15.77
CA GLY A 308 -8.07 13.48 14.71
C GLY A 308 -7.15 12.83 13.65
N TYR A 309 -6.83 11.53 13.77
CA TYR A 309 -5.95 10.83 12.83
C TYR A 309 -6.70 10.27 11.62
N ALA A 310 -7.50 11.10 10.97
CA ALA A 310 -8.12 10.83 9.69
C ALA A 310 -8.46 12.14 8.97
N ASP A 311 -8.45 12.10 7.64
CA ASP A 311 -8.83 13.21 6.78
C ASP A 311 -10.25 12.96 6.26
N PRO A 312 -11.23 13.84 6.53
CA PRO A 312 -12.60 13.65 6.07
C PRO A 312 -12.67 13.70 4.54
N LEU A 313 -13.52 12.86 3.94
CA LEU A 313 -13.68 12.79 2.50
C LEU A 313 -14.97 13.49 2.04
N ASP A 314 -14.86 14.35 1.05
CA ASP A 314 -16.02 14.98 0.39
C ASP A 314 -16.49 14.22 -0.86
N GLY A 315 -15.96 13.03 -1.09
CA GLY A 315 -16.30 12.16 -2.22
C GLY A 315 -15.53 10.84 -2.18
N PRO A 316 -15.55 10.09 -3.29
CA PRO A 316 -14.90 8.79 -3.38
C PRO A 316 -13.37 8.86 -3.54
N LEU A 317 -12.80 10.06 -3.62
CA LEU A 317 -11.36 10.27 -3.78
C LEU A 317 -10.80 10.94 -2.53
N GLY A 318 -9.62 10.49 -2.10
CA GLY A 318 -8.88 11.07 -0.98
C GLY A 318 -7.70 11.94 -1.42
N PRO A 319 -7.14 12.76 -0.51
CA PRO A 319 -6.10 13.77 -0.83
C PRO A 319 -4.85 13.22 -1.49
N HIS A 320 -4.56 11.94 -1.29
CA HIS A 320 -3.35 11.28 -1.80
C HIS A 320 -3.58 10.43 -3.05
N GLN A 321 -4.82 10.41 -3.58
CA GLN A 321 -5.13 9.74 -4.83
C GLN A 321 -4.96 10.68 -6.02
N PHE A 322 -4.72 10.10 -7.18
CA PHE A 322 -4.74 10.86 -8.43
C PHE A 322 -6.12 11.50 -8.64
N CYS A 323 -6.16 12.59 -9.38
CA CYS A 323 -7.38 13.32 -9.73
C CYS A 323 -8.16 13.93 -8.54
N TYR A 324 -7.63 13.82 -7.32
CA TYR A 324 -8.26 14.49 -6.19
C TYR A 324 -8.24 16.02 -6.37
N THR A 325 -9.36 16.65 -6.03
CA THR A 325 -9.48 18.11 -5.93
C THR A 325 -10.28 18.44 -4.68
N ASP A 326 -9.87 19.48 -3.96
CA ASP A 326 -10.63 20.00 -2.83
C ASP A 326 -12.03 20.45 -3.27
N GLY A 327 -13.03 20.26 -2.41
CA GLY A 327 -14.37 20.78 -2.63
C GLY A 327 -15.26 19.92 -3.55
N SER A 328 -14.94 18.63 -3.72
CA SER A 328 -15.92 17.69 -4.28
C SER A 328 -17.24 17.78 -3.50
N LYS A 329 -18.36 18.01 -4.20
CA LYS A 329 -19.68 18.15 -3.55
C LYS A 329 -20.36 16.80 -3.29
N ALA A 330 -19.61 15.73 -3.40
CA ALA A 330 -20.12 14.37 -3.53
C ALA A 330 -20.48 13.68 -2.21
N ALA A 331 -20.03 14.17 -1.05
CA ALA A 331 -20.42 13.57 0.23
C ALA A 331 -21.58 14.31 0.88
N ALA A 332 -22.57 13.55 1.34
CA ALA A 332 -23.63 14.10 2.17
C ALA A 332 -23.05 14.68 3.46
N LYS A 333 -23.39 15.93 3.78
CA LYS A 333 -23.07 16.55 5.07
C LYS A 333 -23.99 16.00 6.15
N PHE A 334 -23.49 15.88 7.37
CA PHE A 334 -24.31 15.49 8.50
C PHE A 334 -25.49 16.44 8.70
N ASP A 335 -26.68 15.92 8.51
CA ASP A 335 -27.97 16.63 8.71
C ASP A 335 -29.05 15.63 9.12
N PRO A 336 -29.23 15.40 10.43
CA PRO A 336 -30.22 14.44 10.90
C PRO A 336 -31.67 14.89 10.68
N LYS A 337 -31.92 16.19 10.43
CA LYS A 337 -33.25 16.68 10.05
C LYS A 337 -33.55 16.26 8.61
N LYS A 338 -32.62 16.50 7.68
CA LYS A 338 -32.75 16.09 6.28
C LYS A 338 -32.87 14.56 6.15
N ALA A 339 -32.13 13.80 6.98
CA ALA A 339 -32.23 12.35 7.03
C ALA A 339 -33.70 11.91 7.34
N ARG A 340 -34.33 12.50 8.36
CA ARG A 340 -35.73 12.19 8.72
C ARG A 340 -36.71 12.61 7.64
N GLU A 341 -36.52 13.76 7.00
CA GLU A 341 -37.34 14.22 5.88
C GLU A 341 -37.31 13.22 4.73
N LEU A 342 -36.10 12.78 4.31
CA LEU A 342 -35.91 11.79 3.25
C LEU A 342 -36.56 10.44 3.57
N LEU A 343 -36.48 9.98 4.83
CA LEU A 343 -37.17 8.78 5.27
C LEU A 343 -38.70 8.94 5.18
N ALA A 344 -39.22 10.08 5.58
CA ALA A 344 -40.66 10.36 5.47
C ALA A 344 -41.13 10.37 4.01
N GLU A 345 -40.36 11.02 3.12
CA GLU A 345 -40.60 11.03 1.67
C GLU A 345 -40.53 9.62 1.05
N ALA A 346 -39.70 8.74 1.61
CA ALA A 346 -39.60 7.35 1.19
C ALA A 346 -40.70 6.43 1.78
N GLY A 347 -41.66 7.00 2.56
CA GLY A 347 -42.76 6.24 3.13
C GLY A 347 -42.57 5.74 4.56
N PHE A 348 -41.48 6.14 5.22
CA PHE A 348 -41.14 5.73 6.58
C PHE A 348 -41.42 6.77 7.67
N ALA A 349 -42.43 7.62 7.48
CA ALA A 349 -42.82 8.66 8.44
C ALA A 349 -43.27 8.09 9.81
N LYS A 350 -43.87 6.90 9.84
CA LYS A 350 -44.43 6.25 11.05
C LYS A 350 -43.62 5.04 11.53
N GLY A 351 -42.31 5.04 11.33
CA GLY A 351 -41.41 3.95 11.73
C GLY A 351 -40.43 3.67 10.60
N GLY A 352 -39.14 3.75 10.92
CA GLY A 352 -38.10 3.62 9.93
C GLY A 352 -37.93 2.20 9.40
N PRO A 353 -37.15 2.04 8.34
CA PRO A 353 -36.88 0.74 7.73
C PRO A 353 -36.05 -0.12 8.65
N GLU A 354 -36.33 -1.44 8.62
CA GLU A 354 -35.49 -2.45 9.26
C GLU A 354 -34.29 -2.75 8.35
N VAL A 355 -33.08 -2.67 8.90
CA VAL A 355 -31.85 -2.88 8.14
C VAL A 355 -30.83 -3.70 8.92
N GLU A 356 -30.15 -4.59 8.22
CA GLU A 356 -28.92 -5.20 8.73
C GLU A 356 -27.73 -4.36 8.26
N PHE A 357 -26.84 -4.03 9.21
CA PHE A 357 -25.61 -3.33 8.98
C PHE A 357 -24.41 -4.17 9.41
N TYR A 358 -23.44 -4.35 8.55
CA TYR A 358 -22.32 -5.25 8.75
C TYR A 358 -21.01 -4.50 8.89
N SER A 359 -20.13 -5.02 9.76
CA SER A 359 -18.75 -4.56 9.92
C SER A 359 -17.86 -5.71 10.37
N SER A 360 -16.56 -5.57 10.20
CA SER A 360 -15.58 -6.45 10.82
C SER A 360 -15.31 -6.04 12.28
N THR A 361 -14.54 -6.88 12.98
CA THR A 361 -13.92 -6.54 14.25
C THR A 361 -12.43 -6.87 14.15
N GLY A 362 -11.58 -5.85 14.37
CA GLY A 362 -10.12 -6.00 14.39
C GLY A 362 -9.45 -5.98 13.01
N ARG A 363 -10.18 -5.65 11.93
CA ARG A 363 -9.60 -5.48 10.58
C ARG A 363 -9.13 -4.05 10.32
N TYR A 364 -9.91 -3.07 10.78
CA TYR A 364 -9.62 -1.64 10.64
C TYR A 364 -9.47 -0.99 12.01
N ILE A 365 -8.86 0.19 12.04
CA ILE A 365 -8.69 0.97 13.27
C ILE A 365 -10.06 1.25 13.88
N SER A 366 -10.29 0.80 15.10
CA SER A 366 -11.54 1.02 15.89
C SER A 366 -12.83 0.61 15.17
N ASP A 367 -12.79 -0.35 14.24
CA ASP A 367 -13.91 -0.72 13.37
C ASP A 367 -15.17 -1.11 14.16
N ARG A 368 -15.02 -1.80 15.29
CA ARG A 368 -16.13 -2.15 16.17
C ARG A 368 -16.82 -0.91 16.74
N GLN A 369 -16.05 -0.01 17.37
CA GLN A 369 -16.60 1.20 17.98
C GLN A 369 -17.20 2.13 16.94
N ILE A 370 -16.58 2.22 15.77
CA ILE A 370 -17.08 3.01 14.64
C ILE A 370 -18.41 2.46 14.13
N SER A 371 -18.52 1.15 13.95
CA SER A 371 -19.77 0.54 13.46
C SER A 371 -20.89 0.63 14.48
N GLU A 372 -20.61 0.51 15.78
CA GLU A 372 -21.56 0.75 16.85
C GLU A 372 -22.07 2.21 16.85
N ALA A 373 -21.15 3.19 16.67
CA ALA A 373 -21.51 4.61 16.57
C ALA A 373 -22.36 4.90 15.33
N ILE A 374 -22.01 4.34 14.17
CA ILE A 374 -22.80 4.50 12.93
C ILE A 374 -24.19 3.89 13.11
N ALA A 375 -24.30 2.68 13.66
CA ALA A 375 -25.59 2.04 13.93
C ALA A 375 -26.47 2.91 14.85
N GLN A 376 -25.90 3.48 15.90
CA GLN A 376 -26.60 4.40 16.80
C GLN A 376 -27.07 5.68 16.08
N MET A 377 -26.22 6.27 15.24
CA MET A 377 -26.58 7.46 14.45
C MET A 377 -27.74 7.19 13.48
N LEU A 378 -27.75 6.03 12.82
CA LEU A 378 -28.86 5.60 11.98
C LEU A 378 -30.15 5.41 12.79
N GLN A 379 -30.07 4.81 13.98
CA GLN A 379 -31.21 4.65 14.89
C GLN A 379 -31.79 5.99 15.34
N GLN A 380 -30.96 7.00 15.60
CA GLN A 380 -31.39 8.33 16.03
C GLN A 380 -32.26 9.07 14.99
N VAL A 381 -32.13 8.74 13.71
CA VAL A 381 -32.95 9.32 12.65
C VAL A 381 -34.13 8.43 12.25
N GLY A 382 -34.24 7.23 12.86
CA GLY A 382 -35.43 6.37 12.73
C GLY A 382 -35.21 5.00 12.12
N PHE A 383 -33.98 4.65 11.63
CA PHE A 383 -33.71 3.28 11.17
C PHE A 383 -33.81 2.28 12.33
N LYS A 384 -34.30 1.07 12.07
CA LYS A 384 -34.22 -0.06 12.99
C LYS A 384 -33.01 -0.93 12.57
N VAL A 385 -31.88 -0.68 13.21
CA VAL A 385 -30.61 -1.28 12.81
C VAL A 385 -30.29 -2.53 13.62
N THR A 386 -30.02 -3.63 12.91
CA THR A 386 -29.38 -4.82 13.48
C THR A 386 -27.92 -4.86 13.05
N LEU A 387 -26.98 -4.56 13.97
CA LEU A 387 -25.54 -4.61 13.72
C LEU A 387 -25.07 -6.06 13.75
N ARG A 388 -24.31 -6.46 12.72
CA ARG A 388 -23.67 -7.77 12.55
C ARG A 388 -22.16 -7.58 12.44
N THR A 389 -21.40 -8.25 13.27
CA THR A 389 -19.93 -8.17 13.28
C THR A 389 -19.27 -9.53 13.14
N PRO A 390 -19.45 -10.21 12.01
CA PRO A 390 -18.83 -11.51 11.76
C PRO A 390 -17.30 -11.36 11.67
N GLU A 391 -16.60 -12.50 11.80
CA GLU A 391 -15.17 -12.57 11.55
C GLU A 391 -14.84 -12.12 10.12
N TRP A 392 -13.65 -11.49 9.93
CA TRP A 392 -13.28 -10.81 8.68
C TRP A 392 -13.36 -11.69 7.43
N ALA A 393 -12.83 -12.92 7.47
CA ALA A 393 -12.84 -13.80 6.29
C ALA A 393 -14.27 -14.14 5.83
N ASN A 394 -15.19 -14.35 6.79
CA ASN A 394 -16.60 -14.61 6.52
C ASN A 394 -17.31 -13.37 5.96
N LEU A 395 -17.06 -12.20 6.55
CA LEU A 395 -17.60 -10.93 6.03
C LEU A 395 -17.12 -10.67 4.61
N TRP A 396 -15.80 -10.78 4.39
CA TRP A 396 -15.20 -10.53 3.10
C TRP A 396 -15.70 -11.49 2.01
N SER A 397 -15.84 -12.77 2.35
CA SER A 397 -16.46 -13.76 1.44
C SER A 397 -17.88 -13.34 1.08
N SER A 398 -18.69 -12.92 2.06
CA SER A 398 -20.08 -12.50 1.83
C SER A 398 -20.17 -11.20 1.00
N VAL A 399 -19.32 -10.21 1.25
CA VAL A 399 -19.24 -8.96 0.46
C VAL A 399 -18.84 -9.26 -0.97
N ARG A 400 -17.79 -10.06 -1.19
CA ARG A 400 -17.35 -10.42 -2.55
C ARG A 400 -18.41 -11.11 -3.39
N ASN A 401 -19.32 -11.83 -2.74
CA ASN A 401 -20.43 -12.53 -3.38
C ASN A 401 -21.74 -11.69 -3.40
N GLY A 402 -21.69 -10.40 -3.00
CA GLY A 402 -22.84 -9.51 -3.02
C GLY A 402 -24.00 -9.94 -2.12
N ARG A 403 -23.72 -10.58 -0.97
CA ARG A 403 -24.72 -11.06 -0.03
C ARG A 403 -25.01 -10.09 1.12
N VAL A 404 -24.26 -8.99 1.20
CA VAL A 404 -24.35 -8.02 2.30
C VAL A 404 -25.03 -6.74 1.83
N PRO A 405 -26.18 -6.36 2.43
CA PRO A 405 -26.99 -5.22 1.96
C PRO A 405 -26.40 -3.86 2.34
N ALA A 406 -25.77 -3.75 3.50
CA ALA A 406 -25.09 -2.53 3.94
C ALA A 406 -23.89 -2.87 4.85
N TYR A 407 -22.74 -2.21 4.63
CA TYR A 407 -21.54 -2.53 5.39
C TYR A 407 -20.55 -1.36 5.48
N TYR A 408 -19.80 -1.32 6.59
CA TYR A 408 -18.62 -0.45 6.79
C TYR A 408 -17.37 -1.20 6.35
N MET A 409 -16.55 -0.56 5.52
CA MET A 409 -15.32 -1.15 4.98
C MET A 409 -14.34 -0.09 4.49
N GLY A 410 -13.07 -0.47 4.37
CA GLY A 410 -12.04 0.29 3.68
C GLY A 410 -11.77 -0.24 2.27
N ARG A 411 -11.44 0.65 1.35
CA ARG A 411 -10.83 0.33 0.06
C ARG A 411 -9.36 0.69 0.14
N GLY A 412 -8.52 -0.35 0.26
CA GLY A 412 -7.08 -0.17 0.52
C GLY A 412 -6.28 0.27 -0.69
N GLN A 413 -5.24 0.89 -0.43
CA GLN A 413 -3.96 1.23 -1.07
C GLN A 413 -3.91 1.27 -2.61
N VAL A 414 -4.90 1.91 -3.25
CA VAL A 414 -4.93 2.11 -4.69
C VAL A 414 -4.98 3.61 -4.99
N ALA A 415 -3.89 4.13 -5.53
CA ALA A 415 -3.77 5.55 -5.85
C ALA A 415 -4.57 5.95 -7.09
N ASP A 416 -4.77 5.02 -8.03
CA ASP A 416 -5.52 5.29 -9.26
C ASP A 416 -7.03 5.19 -9.01
N PRO A 417 -7.79 6.26 -9.27
CA PRO A 417 -9.23 6.29 -9.00
C PRO A 417 -10.04 5.30 -9.83
N ALA A 418 -9.67 5.08 -11.10
CA ALA A 418 -10.39 4.14 -11.95
C ALA A 418 -10.29 2.71 -11.39
N VAL A 419 -9.10 2.30 -10.95
CA VAL A 419 -8.88 0.99 -10.31
C VAL A 419 -9.59 0.94 -8.96
N ALA A 420 -9.51 2.02 -8.16
CA ALA A 420 -10.11 2.06 -6.84
C ALA A 420 -11.64 1.95 -6.88
N LEU A 421 -12.28 2.63 -7.82
CA LEU A 421 -13.74 2.76 -7.87
C LEU A 421 -14.42 1.68 -8.71
N SER A 422 -13.84 1.26 -9.86
CA SER A 422 -14.49 0.30 -10.75
C SER A 422 -14.81 -1.03 -10.08
N GLN A 423 -13.96 -1.49 -9.17
CA GLN A 423 -14.18 -2.74 -8.41
C GLN A 423 -15.42 -2.71 -7.50
N TYR A 424 -16.00 -1.55 -7.25
CA TYR A 424 -17.21 -1.41 -6.41
C TYR A 424 -18.41 -0.86 -7.19
N PHE A 425 -18.16 -0.03 -8.19
CA PHE A 425 -19.20 0.81 -8.80
C PHE A 425 -19.37 0.62 -10.32
N GLU A 426 -18.58 -0.25 -10.96
CA GLU A 426 -18.78 -0.60 -12.37
C GLU A 426 -19.57 -1.89 -12.50
N THR A 427 -20.60 -1.85 -13.34
CA THR A 427 -21.52 -2.98 -13.55
C THR A 427 -20.77 -4.21 -14.06
N GLY A 428 -21.02 -5.35 -13.42
CA GLY A 428 -20.46 -6.62 -13.83
C GLY A 428 -18.99 -6.88 -13.43
N VAL A 429 -18.27 -5.86 -12.94
CA VAL A 429 -16.89 -6.03 -12.48
C VAL A 429 -16.85 -6.78 -11.15
N SER A 430 -17.74 -6.43 -10.23
CA SER A 430 -17.83 -7.10 -8.94
C SER A 430 -19.25 -6.99 -8.36
N PRO A 431 -19.79 -8.04 -7.75
CA PRO A 431 -21.10 -7.99 -7.12
C PRO A 431 -21.12 -7.33 -5.74
N ARG A 432 -20.02 -6.71 -5.29
CA ARG A 432 -19.83 -6.25 -3.89
C ARG A 432 -20.93 -5.31 -3.40
N ILE A 433 -21.32 -4.33 -4.21
CA ILE A 433 -22.40 -3.38 -3.89
C ILE A 433 -23.63 -3.64 -4.76
N LYS A 434 -23.48 -4.31 -5.90
CA LYS A 434 -24.52 -4.50 -6.93
C LYS A 434 -25.07 -3.17 -7.44
N TYR A 435 -24.23 -2.16 -7.48
CA TYR A 435 -24.54 -0.90 -8.15
C TYR A 435 -24.44 -1.10 -9.66
N SER A 436 -25.35 -0.46 -10.40
CA SER A 436 -25.36 -0.48 -11.85
C SER A 436 -25.88 0.86 -12.37
N ASN A 437 -25.09 1.51 -13.19
CA ASN A 437 -25.45 2.74 -13.87
C ASN A 437 -24.69 2.80 -15.21
N PRO A 438 -25.39 2.68 -16.37
CA PRO A 438 -24.75 2.69 -17.68
C PRO A 438 -23.95 3.96 -17.99
N GLU A 439 -24.32 5.10 -17.43
CA GLU A 439 -23.58 6.36 -17.59
C GLU A 439 -22.21 6.26 -16.86
N VAL A 440 -22.21 5.74 -15.63
CA VAL A 440 -20.99 5.51 -14.86
C VAL A 440 -20.08 4.48 -15.54
N ASP A 441 -20.66 3.41 -16.09
CA ASP A 441 -19.92 2.38 -16.84
C ASP A 441 -19.25 2.98 -18.08
N GLY A 442 -19.97 3.83 -18.83
CA GLY A 442 -19.43 4.54 -19.99
C GLY A 442 -18.29 5.51 -19.61
N LEU A 443 -18.41 6.19 -18.45
CA LEU A 443 -17.35 7.05 -17.94
C LEU A 443 -16.10 6.25 -17.55
N PHE A 444 -16.23 5.09 -16.90
CA PHE A 444 -15.08 4.22 -16.62
C PHE A 444 -14.40 3.73 -17.90
N GLN A 445 -15.16 3.30 -18.91
CA GLN A 445 -14.60 2.88 -20.21
C GLN A 445 -13.84 4.03 -20.88
N LYS A 446 -14.45 5.23 -20.90
CA LYS A 446 -13.81 6.44 -21.46
C LYS A 446 -12.55 6.82 -20.68
N ALA A 447 -12.55 6.74 -19.35
CA ALA A 447 -11.37 7.02 -18.53
C ALA A 447 -10.21 6.05 -18.84
N ARG A 448 -10.49 4.76 -19.02
CA ARG A 448 -9.48 3.77 -19.39
C ARG A 448 -8.86 4.02 -20.78
N ALA A 449 -9.65 4.53 -21.72
CA ALA A 449 -9.19 4.87 -23.06
C ALA A 449 -8.55 6.27 -23.18
N THR A 450 -8.52 7.05 -22.09
CA THR A 450 -7.96 8.40 -22.07
C THR A 450 -6.58 8.39 -21.39
N PHE A 451 -5.54 8.75 -22.12
CA PHE A 451 -4.14 8.73 -21.67
C PHE A 451 -3.63 10.09 -21.20
N GLU A 452 -4.30 11.19 -21.59
CA GLU A 452 -3.99 12.52 -21.09
C GLU A 452 -4.47 12.69 -19.64
N PRO A 453 -3.56 12.93 -18.68
CA PRO A 453 -3.89 12.91 -17.26
C PRO A 453 -5.04 13.86 -16.85
N GLU A 454 -5.01 15.12 -17.33
CA GLU A 454 -6.04 16.11 -16.97
C GLU A 454 -7.42 15.71 -17.50
N LYS A 455 -7.51 15.30 -18.77
CA LYS A 455 -8.79 14.85 -19.36
C LYS A 455 -9.32 13.60 -18.67
N ARG A 456 -8.42 12.66 -18.33
CA ARG A 456 -8.79 11.47 -17.59
C ARG A 456 -9.34 11.83 -16.20
N CYS A 457 -8.70 12.78 -15.52
CA CYS A 457 -9.16 13.27 -14.22
C CYS A 457 -10.53 13.98 -14.29
N GLU A 458 -10.82 14.71 -15.37
CA GLU A 458 -12.14 15.30 -15.58
C GLU A 458 -13.25 14.23 -15.70
N ILE A 459 -12.97 13.14 -16.41
CA ILE A 459 -13.90 12.02 -16.55
C ILE A 459 -14.12 11.32 -15.20
N LEU A 460 -13.05 11.08 -14.44
CA LEU A 460 -13.14 10.42 -13.15
C LEU A 460 -13.84 11.28 -12.08
N ARG A 461 -13.77 12.61 -12.18
CA ARG A 461 -14.60 13.52 -11.37
C ARG A 461 -16.09 13.40 -11.71
N GLN A 462 -16.45 13.25 -12.99
CA GLN A 462 -17.84 12.98 -13.38
C GLN A 462 -18.34 11.64 -12.78
N VAL A 463 -17.49 10.60 -12.72
CA VAL A 463 -17.81 9.37 -11.99
C VAL A 463 -18.10 9.68 -10.52
N ALA A 464 -17.25 10.47 -9.87
CA ALA A 464 -17.43 10.84 -8.47
C ALA A 464 -18.74 11.58 -8.21
N ASP A 465 -19.09 12.53 -9.08
CA ASP A 465 -20.34 13.30 -8.98
C ASP A 465 -21.58 12.41 -9.13
N LYS A 466 -21.56 11.46 -10.07
CA LYS A 466 -22.64 10.49 -10.26
C LYS A 466 -22.81 9.55 -9.06
N LEU A 467 -21.69 9.07 -8.50
CA LEU A 467 -21.73 8.25 -7.29
C LEU A 467 -22.29 9.02 -6.08
N ALA A 468 -22.06 10.32 -6.03
CA ALA A 468 -22.67 11.16 -5.00
C ALA A 468 -24.18 11.29 -5.19
N GLU A 469 -24.62 11.53 -6.42
CA GLU A 469 -26.04 11.67 -6.77
C GLU A 469 -26.80 10.38 -6.45
N ASP A 470 -26.27 9.22 -6.83
CA ASP A 470 -26.90 7.91 -6.64
C ASP A 470 -26.75 7.36 -5.22
N ALA A 471 -25.77 7.87 -4.47
CA ALA A 471 -25.44 7.50 -3.09
C ALA A 471 -25.36 5.98 -2.84
N PRO A 472 -24.66 5.17 -3.66
CA PRO A 472 -24.46 3.76 -3.36
C PRO A 472 -23.50 3.55 -2.18
N ALA A 473 -22.79 4.60 -1.77
CA ALA A 473 -21.94 4.62 -0.60
C ALA A 473 -21.87 6.03 0.03
N GLN A 474 -21.67 6.09 1.35
CA GLN A 474 -21.22 7.28 2.05
C GLN A 474 -19.73 7.17 2.28
N PHE A 475 -18.95 8.03 1.62
CA PHE A 475 -17.52 8.15 1.83
C PHE A 475 -17.24 8.93 3.12
N LEU A 476 -16.36 8.40 3.95
CA LEU A 476 -16.20 8.89 5.33
C LEU A 476 -14.88 9.64 5.52
N TRP A 477 -13.76 8.93 5.45
CA TRP A 477 -12.42 9.47 5.66
C TRP A 477 -11.35 8.60 5.02
N SER A 478 -10.16 9.17 4.88
CA SER A 478 -8.90 8.45 4.73
C SER A 478 -8.16 8.44 6.07
N HIS A 479 -7.64 7.29 6.49
CA HIS A 479 -6.86 7.20 7.71
C HIS A 479 -5.51 7.92 7.57
N ARG A 480 -5.02 8.51 8.67
CA ARG A 480 -3.60 8.83 8.81
C ARG A 480 -2.89 7.66 9.47
N LEU A 481 -1.96 7.06 8.74
CA LEU A 481 -1.14 5.97 9.23
C LEU A 481 -0.09 6.54 10.19
N ILE A 482 -0.14 6.15 11.45
CA ILE A 482 0.73 6.72 12.48
C ILE A 482 1.94 5.81 12.66
N ASN A 483 3.14 6.39 12.51
CA ASN A 483 4.39 5.71 12.79
C ASN A 483 5.09 6.38 13.98
N GLY A 484 5.53 5.58 14.94
CA GLY A 484 6.46 6.01 15.98
C GLY A 484 7.88 5.80 15.44
N VAL A 485 8.68 6.86 15.40
CA VAL A 485 9.98 6.88 14.73
C VAL A 485 11.05 7.46 15.65
N ARG A 486 12.21 6.81 15.76
CA ARG A 486 13.36 7.35 16.52
C ARG A 486 13.81 8.68 15.93
N SER A 487 14.26 9.60 16.77
CA SER A 487 14.60 10.97 16.37
C SER A 487 15.73 11.07 15.32
N ASN A 488 16.61 10.06 15.27
CA ASN A 488 17.70 9.97 14.28
C ASN A 488 17.26 9.39 12.92
N VAL A 489 15.99 9.07 12.73
CA VAL A 489 15.44 8.58 11.46
C VAL A 489 14.51 9.63 10.87
N ASP A 490 14.73 10.00 9.61
CA ASP A 490 13.77 10.79 8.83
C ASP A 490 12.94 9.83 7.98
N TRP A 491 11.68 9.65 8.39
CA TRP A 491 10.73 8.75 7.76
C TRP A 491 9.97 9.49 6.66
N PRO A 492 9.90 8.93 5.42
CA PRO A 492 9.20 9.59 4.33
C PRO A 492 7.69 9.63 4.56
N ASN A 493 7.04 10.66 4.02
CA ASN A 493 5.59 10.77 4.00
C ASN A 493 5.02 10.03 2.77
N ASP A 494 5.03 8.69 2.81
CA ASP A 494 4.53 7.87 1.72
C ASP A 494 3.10 7.38 2.02
N PRO A 495 2.09 7.83 1.26
CA PRO A 495 0.68 7.48 1.47
C PRO A 495 0.33 6.01 1.22
N SER A 496 1.23 5.22 0.64
CA SER A 496 1.06 3.76 0.59
C SER A 496 1.17 3.11 1.97
N GLY A 497 1.73 3.85 2.95
CA GLY A 497 2.08 3.34 4.27
C GLY A 497 3.37 2.53 4.27
N GLU A 498 4.00 2.35 3.11
CA GLU A 498 5.29 1.70 2.95
C GLU A 498 6.38 2.74 2.68
N ALA A 499 7.63 2.45 3.06
CA ALA A 499 8.73 3.35 2.79
C ALA A 499 9.63 2.76 1.69
N TRP A 500 9.90 3.56 0.67
CA TRP A 500 10.99 3.24 -0.24
C TRP A 500 12.31 3.45 0.51
N TRP A 501 13.08 2.39 0.79
CA TRP A 501 14.19 2.46 1.75
C TRP A 501 15.31 3.41 1.33
N LEU A 502 15.46 3.66 0.02
CA LEU A 502 16.40 4.69 -0.45
C LEU A 502 15.98 6.12 -0.08
N ASP A 503 14.71 6.34 0.24
CA ASP A 503 14.19 7.66 0.63
C ASP A 503 14.18 7.87 2.16
N VAL A 504 14.43 6.81 2.94
CA VAL A 504 14.64 6.92 4.39
C VAL A 504 16.04 7.45 4.68
N LYS A 505 16.15 8.44 5.57
CA LYS A 505 17.45 8.99 5.96
C LYS A 505 17.75 8.66 7.41
N MET A 506 18.97 8.20 7.66
CA MET A 506 19.51 7.92 8.99
C MET A 506 20.65 8.89 9.30
N ARG A 507 20.55 9.55 10.47
CA ARG A 507 21.56 10.51 10.96
C ARG A 507 22.51 9.86 11.95
#